data_378f808bd71d3b27744c799cdfc053a6
#
_entry.id   378f808bd71d3b27744c799cdfc053a6
#
_cell.length_a   1.000
_cell.length_b   1.000
_cell.length_c   1.000
_cell.angle_alpha   90.00
_cell.angle_beta   90.00
_cell.angle_gamma   90.00
#
_symmetry.space_group_name_H-M   'P 1'
#
loop_
_entity.id
_entity.type
_entity.pdbx_description
1 polymer ?
#
loop_
_entity_poly.entity_id
_entity_poly.type
_entity_poly.pdbx_seq_one_letter_code
_entity_poly.pdbx_strand_id
1 'polypeptide(L)'
;MSKTTVTDVPTEPGPEPAADAPRTVGGSRAFALLLAITGAAGLLAAWVITIDKNKILEAKAVGKTFTPGCSVNPIVSCGSVMESKQAAVFGFPNPMLGLVCYGIVICVGMSLLTRARFPRWYWLTFNFGTLFGVCFVTWLQFQSLYRINAL
;
A
#
# COMPACT_ATOMS: atom_id res chain seq x y z
N MET A 1 52.88 -1.94 -63.13
CA MET A 1 52.56 -2.61 -61.87
C MET A 1 52.37 -1.54 -60.78
N SER A 2 51.16 -1.11 -60.59
CA SER A 2 50.84 -0.03 -59.65
C SER A 2 50.28 -0.63 -58.35
N LYS A 3 50.96 -0.47 -57.25
CA LYS A 3 50.54 -0.90 -55.91
C LYS A 3 49.57 0.12 -55.34
N THR A 4 48.30 -0.26 -55.23
CA THR A 4 47.28 0.52 -54.54
C THR A 4 47.48 0.40 -53.02
N THR A 5 47.85 1.51 -52.39
CA THR A 5 47.95 1.65 -50.95
C THR A 5 46.55 1.69 -50.37
N VAL A 6 46.19 0.69 -49.59
CA VAL A 6 44.94 0.70 -48.81
C VAL A 6 45.15 1.64 -47.63
N THR A 7 44.47 2.76 -47.62
CA THR A 7 44.40 3.72 -46.49
C THR A 7 43.60 3.08 -45.37
N ASP A 8 44.31 2.81 -44.25
CA ASP A 8 43.69 2.44 -42.97
C ASP A 8 42.73 3.58 -42.53
N VAL A 9 41.44 3.32 -42.61
CA VAL A 9 40.42 4.17 -41.98
C VAL A 9 40.46 3.88 -40.48
N PRO A 10 40.67 4.88 -39.59
CA PRO A 10 40.56 4.66 -38.18
C PRO A 10 39.11 4.24 -37.83
N THR A 11 38.95 3.06 -37.29
CA THR A 11 37.64 2.60 -36.74
C THR A 11 37.32 3.47 -35.51
N GLU A 12 36.37 4.36 -35.67
CA GLU A 12 35.82 5.08 -34.53
C GLU A 12 35.31 4.05 -33.49
N PRO A 13 35.64 4.21 -32.22
CA PRO A 13 35.07 3.38 -31.16
C PRO A 13 33.55 3.60 -31.18
N GLY A 14 32.80 2.53 -31.45
CA GLY A 14 31.35 2.54 -31.39
C GLY A 14 30.86 3.06 -30.03
N PRO A 15 29.66 3.69 -29.96
CA PRO A 15 29.17 4.27 -28.73
C PRO A 15 29.20 3.21 -27.62
N GLU A 16 29.97 3.49 -26.59
CA GLU A 16 30.03 2.69 -25.34
C GLU A 16 28.57 2.48 -24.87
N PRO A 17 28.15 1.23 -24.57
CA PRO A 17 26.83 0.99 -24.07
C PRO A 17 26.68 1.79 -22.78
N ALA A 18 25.74 2.73 -22.77
CA ALA A 18 25.43 3.60 -21.62
C ALA A 18 25.25 2.73 -20.36
N ALA A 19 26.28 2.67 -19.52
CA ALA A 19 26.37 1.78 -18.37
C ALA A 19 25.40 2.15 -17.22
N ASP A 20 24.57 3.20 -17.37
CA ASP A 20 23.77 3.78 -16.30
C ASP A 20 22.28 3.94 -16.61
N ALA A 21 21.72 3.18 -17.56
CA ALA A 21 20.26 3.16 -17.70
C ALA A 21 19.66 2.50 -16.44
N PRO A 22 18.77 3.20 -15.70
CA PRO A 22 18.17 2.64 -14.50
C PRO A 22 17.42 1.34 -14.87
N ARG A 23 17.81 0.22 -14.26
CA ARG A 23 17.19 -1.08 -14.50
C ARG A 23 15.72 -1.00 -14.07
N THR A 24 14.82 -0.95 -15.03
CA THR A 24 13.37 -0.92 -14.79
C THR A 24 12.82 -2.33 -14.69
N VAL A 25 11.94 -2.57 -13.73
CA VAL A 25 11.27 -3.85 -13.51
C VAL A 25 9.78 -3.66 -13.76
N GLY A 26 9.19 -4.50 -14.60
CA GLY A 26 7.75 -4.56 -14.83
C GLY A 26 7.13 -5.74 -14.07
N GLY A 27 5.88 -5.61 -13.66
CA GLY A 27 5.09 -6.67 -13.04
C GLY A 27 4.30 -7.47 -14.08
N SER A 28 3.93 -8.72 -13.76
CA SER A 28 3.00 -9.50 -14.56
C SER A 28 1.58 -8.92 -14.47
N ARG A 29 0.75 -9.14 -15.49
CA ARG A 29 -0.67 -8.72 -15.47
C ARG A 29 -1.45 -9.34 -14.31
N ALA A 30 -1.18 -10.59 -13.98
CA ALA A 30 -1.81 -11.26 -12.86
C ALA A 30 -1.48 -10.59 -11.53
N PHE A 31 -0.22 -10.20 -11.33
CA PHE A 31 0.21 -9.45 -10.14
C PHE A 31 -0.43 -8.07 -10.06
N ALA A 32 -0.51 -7.36 -11.20
CA ALA A 32 -1.16 -6.06 -11.27
C ALA A 32 -2.66 -6.12 -10.92
N LEU A 33 -3.37 -7.14 -11.46
CA LEU A 33 -4.78 -7.40 -11.12
C LEU A 33 -4.95 -7.75 -9.64
N LEU A 34 -4.08 -8.59 -9.09
CA LEU A 34 -4.10 -8.95 -7.68
C LEU A 34 -3.97 -7.69 -6.80
N LEU A 35 -3.01 -6.81 -7.08
CA LEU A 35 -2.85 -5.55 -6.34
C LEU A 35 -4.08 -4.65 -6.47
N ALA A 36 -4.65 -4.53 -7.67
CA ALA A 36 -5.82 -3.68 -7.90
C ALA A 36 -7.06 -4.21 -7.13
N ILE A 37 -7.33 -5.51 -7.20
CA ILE A 37 -8.50 -6.14 -6.56
C ILE A 37 -8.35 -6.12 -5.03
N THR A 38 -7.19 -6.53 -4.50
CA THR A 38 -6.94 -6.54 -3.05
C THR A 38 -6.89 -5.12 -2.49
N GLY A 39 -6.30 -4.17 -3.24
CA GLY A 39 -6.30 -2.76 -2.88
C GLY A 39 -7.71 -2.18 -2.84
N ALA A 40 -8.56 -2.48 -3.83
CA ALA A 40 -9.96 -2.04 -3.86
C ALA A 40 -10.77 -2.62 -2.69
N ALA A 41 -10.63 -3.91 -2.40
CA ALA A 41 -11.28 -4.55 -1.26
C ALA A 41 -10.84 -3.93 0.07
N GLY A 42 -9.52 -3.69 0.25
CA GLY A 42 -8.98 -3.04 1.43
C GLY A 42 -9.44 -1.58 1.58
N LEU A 43 -9.53 -0.84 0.46
CA LEU A 43 -10.04 0.53 0.45
C LEU A 43 -11.50 0.60 0.89
N LEU A 44 -12.35 -0.29 0.36
CA LEU A 44 -13.76 -0.37 0.75
C LEU A 44 -13.90 -0.71 2.25
N ALA A 45 -13.15 -1.68 2.73
CA ALA A 45 -13.15 -2.04 4.15
C ALA A 45 -12.72 -0.85 5.03
N ALA A 46 -11.63 -0.16 4.69
CA ALA A 46 -11.15 1.01 5.40
C ALA A 46 -12.17 2.16 5.37
N TRP A 47 -12.88 2.33 4.25
CA TRP A 47 -13.94 3.32 4.10
C TRP A 47 -15.11 3.06 5.06
N VAL A 48 -15.63 1.82 5.08
CA VAL A 48 -16.73 1.42 5.98
C VAL A 48 -16.33 1.64 7.44
N ILE A 49 -15.15 1.18 7.85
CA ILE A 49 -14.65 1.33 9.21
C ILE A 49 -14.49 2.82 9.57
N THR A 50 -14.06 3.66 8.65
CA THR A 50 -13.92 5.12 8.86
C THR A 50 -15.29 5.77 9.12
N ILE A 51 -16.31 5.40 8.33
CA ILE A 51 -17.69 5.90 8.53
C ILE A 51 -18.22 5.46 9.89
N ASP A 52 -18.09 4.19 10.24
CA ASP A 52 -18.58 3.68 11.53
C ASP A 52 -17.88 4.37 12.71
N LYS A 53 -16.58 4.62 12.61
CA LYS A 53 -15.84 5.36 13.64
C LYS A 53 -16.34 6.81 13.76
N ASN A 54 -16.59 7.50 12.66
CA ASN A 54 -17.14 8.85 12.70
C ASN A 54 -18.52 8.88 13.36
N LYS A 55 -19.40 7.92 13.02
CA LYS A 55 -20.72 7.78 13.67
C LYS A 55 -20.62 7.53 15.18
N ILE A 56 -19.64 6.73 15.63
CA ILE A 56 -19.39 6.52 17.06
C ILE A 56 -19.01 7.85 17.72
N LEU A 57 -18.12 8.63 17.11
CA LEU A 57 -17.67 9.91 17.65
C LEU A 57 -18.83 10.93 17.72
N GLU A 58 -19.65 11.01 16.67
CA GLU A 58 -20.84 11.86 16.64
C GLU A 58 -21.87 11.44 17.69
N ALA A 59 -22.15 10.14 17.81
CA ALA A 59 -23.08 9.62 18.81
C ALA A 59 -22.63 9.94 20.22
N LYS A 60 -21.34 9.82 20.51
CA LYS A 60 -20.75 10.20 21.81
C LYS A 60 -20.87 11.68 22.11
N ALA A 61 -20.69 12.55 21.10
CA ALA A 61 -20.83 13.99 21.27
C ALA A 61 -22.28 14.41 21.66
N VAL A 62 -23.26 13.59 21.27
CA VAL A 62 -24.71 13.84 21.56
C VAL A 62 -25.21 12.97 22.71
N GLY A 63 -24.32 12.22 23.40
CA GLY A 63 -24.71 11.34 24.51
C GLY A 63 -25.52 10.10 24.10
N LYS A 64 -25.45 9.71 22.80
CA LYS A 64 -26.12 8.52 22.26
C LYS A 64 -25.09 7.38 22.08
N THR A 65 -25.60 6.13 22.14
CA THR A 65 -24.82 4.93 21.81
C THR A 65 -25.04 4.52 20.36
N PHE A 66 -23.96 4.24 19.63
CA PHE A 66 -24.02 3.70 18.28
C PHE A 66 -23.30 2.34 18.26
N THR A 67 -23.97 1.32 17.72
CA THR A 67 -23.39 0.00 17.55
C THR A 67 -22.91 -0.14 16.11
N PRO A 68 -21.58 -0.31 15.86
CA PRO A 68 -21.05 -0.51 14.51
C PRO A 68 -21.59 -1.79 13.87
N GLY A 69 -21.73 -1.79 12.53
CA GLY A 69 -22.21 -2.95 11.79
C GLY A 69 -21.32 -4.20 11.86
N CYS A 70 -20.05 -4.03 12.28
CA CYS A 70 -19.09 -5.12 12.50
C CYS A 70 -19.20 -5.78 13.91
N SER A 71 -20.07 -5.27 14.78
CA SER A 71 -20.33 -5.89 16.10
C SER A 71 -21.35 -7.01 15.94
N VAL A 72 -20.88 -8.25 15.89
CA VAL A 72 -21.73 -9.44 15.67
C VAL A 72 -22.28 -9.97 16.99
N ASN A 73 -21.52 -9.86 18.08
CA ASN A 73 -21.87 -10.35 19.40
C ASN A 73 -21.35 -9.40 20.49
N PRO A 74 -21.89 -9.43 21.74
CA PRO A 74 -21.37 -8.68 22.87
C PRO A 74 -19.89 -8.99 23.19
N ILE A 75 -19.44 -10.20 22.80
CA ILE A 75 -18.08 -10.69 23.05
C ILE A 75 -17.13 -10.19 21.94
N VAL A 76 -17.59 -10.16 20.67
CA VAL A 76 -16.82 -9.68 19.52
C VAL A 76 -17.35 -8.31 19.13
N SER A 77 -16.78 -7.26 19.74
CA SER A 77 -17.21 -5.89 19.54
C SER A 77 -16.13 -5.05 18.87
N CYS A 78 -16.37 -4.65 17.63
CA CYS A 78 -15.55 -3.65 16.95
C CYS A 78 -15.56 -2.29 17.68
N GLY A 79 -16.65 -1.99 18.39
CA GLY A 79 -16.80 -0.72 19.13
C GLY A 79 -15.71 -0.50 20.14
N SER A 80 -15.39 -1.50 20.98
CA SER A 80 -14.34 -1.43 21.99
C SER A 80 -12.95 -1.19 21.40
N VAL A 81 -12.66 -1.79 20.24
CA VAL A 81 -11.40 -1.59 19.51
C VAL A 81 -11.35 -0.17 18.93
N MET A 82 -12.44 0.31 18.31
CA MET A 82 -12.52 1.64 17.72
C MET A 82 -12.46 2.76 18.76
N GLU A 83 -12.88 2.51 19.98
CA GLU A 83 -12.86 3.48 21.10
C GLU A 83 -11.53 3.52 21.84
N SER A 84 -10.66 2.55 21.61
CA SER A 84 -9.37 2.48 22.29
C SER A 84 -8.40 3.59 21.84
N LYS A 85 -7.46 3.97 22.71
CA LYS A 85 -6.39 4.92 22.37
C LYS A 85 -5.53 4.42 21.19
N GLN A 86 -5.39 3.11 21.04
CA GLN A 86 -4.67 2.47 19.94
C GLN A 86 -5.36 2.62 18.59
N ALA A 87 -6.66 2.95 18.56
CA ALA A 87 -7.40 3.23 17.33
C ALA A 87 -7.05 4.59 16.71
N ALA A 88 -6.21 5.41 17.36
CA ALA A 88 -5.75 6.71 16.90
C ALA A 88 -4.28 6.93 17.31
N VAL A 89 -3.39 6.04 16.87
CA VAL A 89 -1.95 6.05 17.26
C VAL A 89 -1.25 7.36 16.85
N PHE A 90 -1.64 7.93 15.71
CA PHE A 90 -1.07 9.18 15.17
C PHE A 90 -1.92 10.43 15.48
N GLY A 91 -2.85 10.35 16.44
CA GLY A 91 -3.77 11.45 16.76
C GLY A 91 -4.99 11.56 15.84
N PHE A 92 -5.05 10.76 14.77
CA PHE A 92 -6.19 10.60 13.88
C PHE A 92 -6.57 9.11 13.73
N PRO A 93 -7.81 8.80 13.30
CA PRO A 93 -8.26 7.41 13.17
C PRO A 93 -7.37 6.57 12.25
N ASN A 94 -6.85 5.43 12.74
CA ASN A 94 -6.00 4.51 11.95
C ASN A 94 -6.62 4.07 10.61
N PRO A 95 -7.96 3.86 10.46
CA PRO A 95 -8.55 3.55 9.17
C PRO A 95 -8.31 4.61 8.07
N MET A 96 -8.12 5.88 8.43
CA MET A 96 -7.76 6.92 7.46
C MET A 96 -6.38 6.69 6.84
N LEU A 97 -5.42 6.18 7.63
CA LEU A 97 -4.13 5.75 7.09
C LEU A 97 -4.31 4.60 6.10
N GLY A 98 -5.21 3.66 6.41
CA GLY A 98 -5.59 2.57 5.50
C GLY A 98 -6.12 3.08 4.15
N LEU A 99 -6.98 4.10 4.15
CA LEU A 99 -7.49 4.71 2.91
C LEU A 99 -6.36 5.21 2.00
N VAL A 100 -5.39 5.91 2.57
CA VAL A 100 -4.22 6.43 1.82
C VAL A 100 -3.38 5.28 1.30
N CYS A 101 -3.02 4.31 2.15
CA CYS A 101 -2.16 3.18 1.77
C CYS A 101 -2.81 2.31 0.68
N TYR A 102 -4.09 1.96 0.81
CA TYR A 102 -4.80 1.17 -0.20
C TYR A 102 -4.99 1.95 -1.50
N GLY A 103 -5.19 3.28 -1.44
CA GLY A 103 -5.20 4.15 -2.62
C GLY A 103 -3.88 4.06 -3.39
N ILE A 104 -2.73 4.09 -2.71
CA ILE A 104 -1.41 3.92 -3.31
C ILE A 104 -1.29 2.53 -3.96
N VAL A 105 -1.71 1.46 -3.28
CA VAL A 105 -1.68 0.08 -3.82
C VAL A 105 -2.49 -0.03 -5.11
N ILE A 106 -3.69 0.58 -5.15
CA ILE A 106 -4.53 0.60 -6.37
C ILE A 106 -3.82 1.36 -7.47
N CYS A 107 -3.26 2.54 -7.21
CA CYS A 107 -2.52 3.33 -8.20
C CYS A 107 -1.35 2.55 -8.79
N VAL A 108 -0.59 1.82 -7.95
CA VAL A 108 0.50 0.93 -8.42
C VAL A 108 -0.05 -0.19 -9.29
N GLY A 109 -1.12 -0.88 -8.84
CA GLY A 109 -1.77 -1.94 -9.60
C GLY A 109 -2.24 -1.46 -10.99
N MET A 110 -2.93 -0.33 -11.03
CA MET A 110 -3.41 0.28 -12.28
C MET A 110 -2.26 0.70 -13.21
N SER A 111 -1.21 1.29 -12.66
CA SER A 111 -0.02 1.66 -13.44
C SER A 111 0.68 0.44 -14.05
N LEU A 112 0.73 -0.68 -13.33
CA LEU A 112 1.27 -1.94 -13.85
C LEU A 112 0.39 -2.55 -14.96
N LEU A 113 -0.94 -2.38 -14.89
CA LEU A 113 -1.85 -2.81 -15.96
C LEU A 113 -1.60 -2.06 -17.27
N THR A 114 -1.22 -0.78 -17.21
CA THR A 114 -0.81 0.01 -18.37
C THR A 114 0.63 -0.27 -18.83
N ARG A 115 1.26 -1.33 -18.31
CA ARG A 115 2.65 -1.74 -18.59
C ARG A 115 3.70 -0.70 -18.21
N ALA A 116 3.43 0.14 -17.21
CA ALA A 116 4.42 1.05 -16.66
C ALA A 116 5.61 0.26 -16.08
N ARG A 117 6.81 0.77 -16.32
CA ARG A 117 8.06 0.20 -15.78
C ARG A 117 8.62 1.18 -14.75
N PHE A 118 8.85 0.68 -13.57
CA PHE A 118 9.38 1.49 -12.46
C PHE A 118 10.85 1.17 -12.19
N PRO A 119 11.65 2.16 -11.76
CA PRO A 119 13.02 1.94 -11.34
C PRO A 119 13.09 1.05 -10.08
N ARG A 120 14.21 0.40 -9.87
CA ARG A 120 14.38 -0.54 -8.74
C ARG A 120 14.14 0.09 -7.37
N TRP A 121 14.55 1.36 -7.18
CA TRP A 121 14.34 2.06 -5.92
C TRP A 121 12.86 2.21 -5.56
N TYR A 122 11.99 2.40 -6.55
CA TYR A 122 10.54 2.47 -6.36
C TYR A 122 10.00 1.16 -5.76
N TRP A 123 10.45 0.02 -6.27
CA TRP A 123 10.09 -1.29 -5.75
C TRP A 123 10.61 -1.53 -4.33
N LEU A 124 11.81 -1.05 -4.02
CA LEU A 124 12.36 -1.12 -2.66
C LEU A 124 11.52 -0.31 -1.68
N THR A 125 11.15 0.92 -2.05
CA THR A 125 10.28 1.79 -1.23
C THR A 125 8.90 1.18 -1.05
N PHE A 126 8.30 0.64 -2.10
CA PHE A 126 7.01 -0.03 -2.04
C PHE A 126 7.03 -1.26 -1.14
N ASN A 127 8.06 -2.11 -1.26
CA ASN A 127 8.24 -3.28 -0.39
C ASN A 127 8.45 -2.87 1.07
N PHE A 128 9.27 -1.85 1.33
CA PHE A 128 9.49 -1.34 2.68
C PHE A 128 8.20 -0.80 3.30
N GLY A 129 7.42 -0.03 2.54
CA GLY A 129 6.11 0.46 2.97
C GLY A 129 5.13 -0.67 3.27
N THR A 130 5.09 -1.71 2.43
CA THR A 130 4.25 -2.89 2.63
C THR A 130 4.68 -3.67 3.88
N LEU A 131 5.99 -3.88 4.08
CA LEU A 131 6.52 -4.54 5.29
C LEU A 131 6.15 -3.76 6.55
N PHE A 132 6.34 -2.44 6.53
CA PHE A 132 5.94 -1.57 7.63
C PHE A 132 4.43 -1.69 7.91
N GLY A 133 3.59 -1.68 6.88
CA GLY A 133 2.15 -1.86 7.01
C GLY A 133 1.77 -3.19 7.65
N VAL A 134 2.39 -4.30 7.22
CA VAL A 134 2.16 -5.63 7.81
C VAL A 134 2.57 -5.66 9.28
N CYS A 135 3.74 -5.14 9.63
CA CYS A 135 4.19 -5.06 11.02
C CYS A 135 3.22 -4.22 11.88
N PHE A 136 2.77 -3.09 11.35
CA PHE A 136 1.84 -2.21 12.06
C PHE A 136 0.48 -2.88 12.29
N VAL A 137 -0.09 -3.53 11.26
CA VAL A 137 -1.36 -4.25 11.39
C VAL A 137 -1.22 -5.44 12.37
N THR A 138 -0.13 -6.18 12.31
CA THR A 138 0.14 -7.29 13.24
C THR A 138 0.24 -6.77 14.67
N TRP A 139 0.90 -5.64 14.89
CA TRP A 139 0.97 -5.01 16.20
C TRP A 139 -0.42 -4.57 16.70
N LEU A 140 -1.24 -3.95 15.84
CA LEU A 140 -2.62 -3.59 16.19
C LEU A 140 -3.46 -4.82 16.53
N GLN A 141 -3.31 -5.92 15.78
CA GLN A 141 -3.99 -7.18 16.03
C GLN A 141 -3.61 -7.75 17.41
N PHE A 142 -2.32 -7.74 17.70
CA PHE A 142 -1.83 -8.16 19.02
C PHE A 142 -2.43 -7.33 20.16
N GLN A 143 -2.45 -5.99 20.01
CA GLN A 143 -3.06 -5.09 20.99
C GLN A 143 -4.56 -5.34 21.13
N SER A 144 -5.27 -5.63 20.05
CA SER A 144 -6.69 -5.96 20.08
C SER A 144 -6.99 -7.23 20.88
N LEU A 145 -6.20 -8.28 20.66
CA LEU A 145 -6.41 -9.58 21.30
C LEU A 145 -6.01 -9.57 22.78
N TYR A 146 -4.85 -9.00 23.12
CA TYR A 146 -4.25 -9.16 24.46
C TYR A 146 -4.49 -7.99 25.41
N ARG A 147 -4.73 -6.79 24.92
CA ARG A 147 -4.93 -5.60 25.77
C ARG A 147 -6.35 -5.09 25.84
N ILE A 148 -7.14 -5.28 24.79
CA ILE A 148 -8.49 -4.73 24.73
C ILE A 148 -9.52 -5.80 25.09
N ASN A 149 -9.13 -7.07 25.18
CA ASN A 149 -10.04 -8.21 25.41
C ASN A 149 -11.26 -8.13 24.47
N ALA A 150 -11.04 -7.86 23.21
CA ALA A 150 -12.09 -7.66 22.20
C ALA A 150 -12.63 -8.99 21.62
N LEU A 151 -12.28 -10.10 22.25
CA LEU A 151 -12.78 -11.45 21.95
C LEU A 151 -13.78 -11.90 23.00
#